data_586d9af88303e0a702a20710db5de17d
#
_entry.id   586d9af88303e0a702a20710db5de17d
#
_cell.length_a   1.000
_cell.length_b   1.000
_cell.length_c   1.000
_cell.angle_alpha   90.00
_cell.angle_beta   90.00
_cell.angle_gamma   90.00
#
_symmetry.space_group_name_H-M   'P 1'
#
loop_
_entity.id
_entity.type
_entity.pdbx_description
1 polymer ?
#
loop_
_entity_poly.entity_id
_entity_poly.type
_entity_poly.pdbx_seq_one_letter_code
_entity_poly.pdbx_strand_id
1 'polypeptide(L)'
;MRKIWLEAALNGPWGRERQPGIPVSIAEIISDGIAAADAGAAIIHVHAYDAATCRQRDEWETYARIIEGIRAKADVIVYPTIPLAGSDYAAVHAERRLAHTAELARRGLIEWFVLDPGSVNFVRFAELETSSDSFVYQNPLPDLREGLRIARAHHVHPGYAIYEPGFTRLGAALAQAMPDLPTPIYRFMFSDEFAWGFPPRTGYLEVHLELLSSIAPNAPWMVAGLGVDITPLIRPAVARGGHVRVGLEDAPWRTPLTNLNWVEEAVRLVREAGGEPASAAEVRASLNAIDLAHRGVGLSPQLC
;
A
#
# COMPACT_ATOMS: atom_id res chain seq x y z
N MET A 1 -23.13 8.27 -6.41
CA MET A 1 -22.19 7.21 -6.83
C MET A 1 -21.26 6.89 -5.67
N ARG A 2 -20.80 5.64 -5.56
CA ARG A 2 -19.85 5.24 -4.51
C ARG A 2 -18.49 5.85 -4.80
N LYS A 3 -17.85 6.43 -3.78
CA LYS A 3 -16.49 6.97 -3.89
C LYS A 3 -15.45 5.85 -3.74
N ILE A 4 -14.58 5.71 -4.72
CA ILE A 4 -13.56 4.67 -4.81
C ILE A 4 -12.19 5.30 -4.62
N TRP A 5 -11.47 4.88 -3.62
CA TRP A 5 -10.08 5.31 -3.44
C TRP A 5 -9.23 4.73 -4.54
N LEU A 6 -8.47 5.57 -5.21
CA LEU A 6 -7.52 5.17 -6.23
C LEU A 6 -6.10 5.52 -5.75
N GLU A 7 -5.28 4.50 -5.62
CA GLU A 7 -3.87 4.61 -5.28
C GLU A 7 -3.01 4.39 -6.52
N ALA A 8 -2.04 5.27 -6.74
CA ALA A 8 -0.99 5.09 -7.73
C ALA A 8 0.34 4.72 -7.05
N ALA A 9 0.86 3.53 -7.33
CA ALA A 9 2.15 3.03 -6.87
C ALA A 9 3.20 3.24 -7.96
N LEU A 10 4.03 4.29 -7.80
CA LEU A 10 4.75 4.85 -8.94
C LEU A 10 5.93 4.00 -9.43
N ASN A 11 6.70 3.35 -8.54
CA ASN A 11 8.00 2.84 -8.97
C ASN A 11 8.46 1.52 -8.34
N GLY A 12 8.14 1.21 -7.08
CA GLY A 12 8.58 -0.03 -6.43
C GLY A 12 10.10 -0.16 -6.20
N PRO A 13 10.56 -1.27 -5.64
CA PRO A 13 11.97 -1.47 -5.28
C PRO A 13 12.83 -2.07 -6.40
N TRP A 14 12.23 -2.42 -7.54
CA TRP A 14 12.81 -3.35 -8.52
C TRP A 14 13.84 -2.75 -9.46
N GLY A 15 13.92 -1.41 -9.55
CA GLY A 15 14.81 -0.72 -10.48
C GLY A 15 14.36 -0.77 -11.95
N ARG A 16 15.04 0.04 -12.78
CA ARG A 16 14.76 0.14 -14.23
C ARG A 16 15.14 -1.11 -15.03
N GLU A 17 15.94 -1.99 -14.46
CA GLU A 17 16.26 -3.27 -15.09
C GLU A 17 15.03 -4.16 -15.27
N ARG A 18 14.13 -4.17 -14.27
CA ARG A 18 12.87 -4.90 -14.32
C ARG A 18 11.73 -4.08 -14.88
N GLN A 19 11.63 -2.79 -14.52
CA GLN A 19 10.57 -1.90 -14.98
C GLN A 19 11.17 -0.60 -15.53
N PRO A 20 11.51 -0.56 -16.83
CA PRO A 20 12.25 0.56 -17.43
C PRO A 20 11.56 1.92 -17.30
N GLY A 21 10.22 1.93 -17.25
CA GLY A 21 9.40 3.15 -17.21
C GLY A 21 9.28 3.84 -15.85
N ILE A 22 9.85 3.27 -14.76
CA ILE A 22 9.68 3.86 -13.43
C ILE A 22 10.42 5.19 -13.25
N PRO A 23 9.82 6.15 -12.54
CA PRO A 23 10.51 7.36 -12.10
C PRO A 23 11.51 7.02 -10.99
N VAL A 24 12.75 7.53 -11.09
CA VAL A 24 13.86 7.27 -10.16
C VAL A 24 14.38 8.54 -9.51
N SER A 25 14.56 9.61 -10.27
CA SER A 25 14.97 10.90 -9.70
C SER A 25 13.82 11.56 -8.95
N ILE A 26 14.15 12.39 -7.95
CA ILE A 26 13.13 13.16 -7.19
C ILE A 26 12.23 13.95 -8.13
N ALA A 27 12.79 14.57 -9.18
CA ALA A 27 12.03 15.35 -10.13
C ALA A 27 11.06 14.50 -10.96
N GLU A 28 11.48 13.31 -11.41
CA GLU A 28 10.63 12.36 -12.12
C GLU A 28 9.49 11.87 -11.21
N ILE A 29 9.80 11.48 -9.95
CA ILE A 29 8.80 10.99 -8.99
C ILE A 29 7.77 12.07 -8.68
N ILE A 30 8.20 13.32 -8.50
CA ILE A 30 7.29 14.45 -8.29
C ILE A 30 6.41 14.66 -9.52
N SER A 31 6.99 14.68 -10.71
CA SER A 31 6.24 14.88 -11.96
C SER A 31 5.20 13.80 -12.18
N ASP A 32 5.58 12.53 -12.01
CA ASP A 32 4.66 11.38 -12.15
C ASP A 32 3.57 11.40 -11.08
N GLY A 33 3.91 11.72 -9.83
CA GLY A 33 2.96 11.83 -8.74
C GLY A 33 1.90 12.91 -8.99
N ILE A 34 2.30 14.07 -9.51
CA ILE A 34 1.39 15.14 -9.90
C ILE A 34 0.49 14.67 -11.05
N ALA A 35 1.06 14.07 -12.10
CA ALA A 35 0.28 13.58 -13.24
C ALA A 35 -0.73 12.50 -12.82
N ALA A 36 -0.36 11.58 -11.93
CA ALA A 36 -1.26 10.58 -11.38
C ALA A 36 -2.39 11.20 -10.55
N ALA A 37 -2.08 12.22 -9.73
CA ALA A 37 -3.08 12.95 -8.94
C ALA A 37 -4.07 13.70 -9.85
N ASP A 38 -3.58 14.40 -10.86
CA ASP A 38 -4.41 15.13 -11.84
C ASP A 38 -5.33 14.17 -12.63
N ALA A 39 -4.87 12.95 -12.86
CA ALA A 39 -5.66 11.89 -13.51
C ALA A 39 -6.73 11.25 -12.60
N GLY A 40 -6.67 11.49 -11.28
CA GLY A 40 -7.69 11.04 -10.32
C GLY A 40 -7.22 10.11 -9.21
N ALA A 41 -5.91 9.90 -9.05
CA ALA A 41 -5.37 9.20 -7.89
C ALA A 41 -5.45 10.10 -6.64
N ALA A 42 -6.11 9.61 -5.58
CA ALA A 42 -6.17 10.30 -4.29
C ALA A 42 -4.98 9.96 -3.38
N ILE A 43 -4.26 8.89 -3.71
CA ILE A 43 -3.19 8.34 -2.89
C ILE A 43 -2.02 8.00 -3.81
N ILE A 44 -0.81 8.39 -3.40
CA ILE A 44 0.44 8.14 -4.13
C ILE A 44 1.40 7.37 -3.22
N HIS A 45 1.83 6.21 -3.66
CA HIS A 45 2.87 5.42 -3.03
C HIS A 45 4.19 5.56 -3.78
N VAL A 46 5.29 5.76 -3.03
CA VAL A 46 6.60 6.06 -3.62
C VAL A 46 7.73 5.31 -2.93
N HIS A 47 8.73 4.94 -3.73
CA HIS A 47 10.05 4.51 -3.28
C HIS A 47 11.08 5.61 -3.62
N ALA A 48 11.91 5.99 -2.65
CA ALA A 48 13.03 6.89 -2.89
C ALA A 48 14.24 6.10 -3.39
N TYR A 49 15.01 6.71 -4.29
CA TYR A 49 16.16 6.11 -4.90
C TYR A 49 17.40 6.98 -4.72
N ASP A 50 18.54 6.34 -4.59
CA ASP A 50 19.84 6.96 -4.77
C ASP A 50 20.11 7.16 -6.26
N ALA A 51 20.34 8.39 -6.67
CA ALA A 51 20.49 8.75 -8.08
C ALA A 51 21.77 8.16 -8.73
N ALA A 52 22.81 7.87 -7.95
CA ALA A 52 24.07 7.34 -8.46
C ALA A 52 24.01 5.82 -8.65
N THR A 53 23.33 5.12 -7.77
CA THR A 53 23.26 3.64 -7.78
C THR A 53 21.98 3.10 -8.39
N CYS A 54 20.97 3.94 -8.59
CA CYS A 54 19.60 3.55 -8.98
C CYS A 54 19.01 2.45 -8.09
N ARG A 55 19.36 2.45 -6.80
CA ARG A 55 18.82 1.54 -5.79
C ARG A 55 17.96 2.29 -4.79
N GLN A 56 16.98 1.62 -4.23
CA GLN A 56 16.15 2.17 -3.16
C GLN A 56 17.02 2.65 -1.99
N ARG A 57 16.70 3.86 -1.50
CA ARG A 57 17.38 4.50 -0.37
C ARG A 57 16.37 5.21 0.51
N ASP A 58 16.13 4.65 1.69
CA ASP A 58 15.07 5.07 2.60
C ASP A 58 15.57 6.17 3.57
N GLU A 59 15.79 7.37 3.02
CA GLU A 59 16.14 8.58 3.78
C GLU A 59 14.92 9.49 3.88
N TRP A 60 14.59 9.91 5.11
CA TRP A 60 13.42 10.74 5.35
C TRP A 60 13.48 12.09 4.61
N GLU A 61 14.67 12.69 4.46
CA GLU A 61 14.86 13.97 3.75
C GLU A 61 14.50 13.85 2.27
N THR A 62 14.83 12.72 1.65
CA THR A 62 14.49 12.45 0.26
C THR A 62 12.98 12.29 0.10
N TYR A 63 12.35 11.51 0.98
CA TYR A 63 10.90 11.37 1.00
C TYR A 63 10.18 12.69 1.29
N ALA A 64 10.67 13.49 2.23
CA ALA A 64 10.10 14.79 2.54
C ALA A 64 10.07 15.69 1.30
N ARG A 65 11.17 15.78 0.54
CA ARG A 65 11.24 16.55 -0.70
C ARG A 65 10.26 16.07 -1.77
N ILE A 66 10.08 14.75 -1.90
CA ILE A 66 9.11 14.16 -2.84
C ILE A 66 7.69 14.51 -2.41
N ILE A 67 7.34 14.26 -1.14
CA ILE A 67 6.01 14.50 -0.57
C ILE A 67 5.63 15.98 -0.69
N GLU A 68 6.51 16.88 -0.24
CA GLU A 68 6.29 18.32 -0.32
C GLU A 68 6.18 18.81 -1.76
N GLY A 69 7.02 18.27 -2.68
CA GLY A 69 6.97 18.60 -4.09
C GLY A 69 5.66 18.23 -4.77
N ILE A 70 5.13 17.04 -4.50
CA ILE A 70 3.82 16.60 -5.02
C ILE A 70 2.70 17.44 -4.39
N ARG A 71 2.69 17.58 -3.06
CA ARG A 71 1.63 18.29 -2.30
C ARG A 71 1.60 19.79 -2.57
N ALA A 72 2.69 20.39 -3.05
CA ALA A 72 2.71 21.79 -3.49
C ALA A 72 1.82 22.05 -4.73
N LYS A 73 1.41 21.00 -5.45
CA LYS A 73 0.61 21.07 -6.68
C LYS A 73 -0.72 20.33 -6.61
N ALA A 74 -0.83 19.32 -5.76
CA ALA A 74 -2.02 18.48 -5.66
C ALA A 74 -2.37 18.20 -4.20
N ASP A 75 -3.67 18.26 -3.83
CA ASP A 75 -4.14 17.72 -2.56
C ASP A 75 -4.26 16.19 -2.69
N VAL A 76 -3.25 15.49 -2.20
CA VAL A 76 -3.13 14.04 -2.32
C VAL A 76 -2.43 13.46 -1.10
N ILE A 77 -2.79 12.25 -0.72
CA ILE A 77 -2.10 11.48 0.32
C ILE A 77 -0.85 10.88 -0.31
N VAL A 78 0.34 11.23 0.20
CA VAL A 78 1.61 10.66 -0.29
C VAL A 78 2.29 9.93 0.86
N TYR A 79 2.74 8.70 0.62
CA TYR A 79 3.41 7.91 1.65
C TYR A 79 4.56 7.05 1.11
N PRO A 80 5.62 6.83 1.93
CA PRO A 80 6.80 6.07 1.56
C PRO A 80 6.58 4.58 1.69
N THR A 81 7.48 3.81 1.07
CA THR A 81 7.67 2.38 1.38
C THR A 81 8.44 2.18 2.68
N ILE A 82 8.64 0.91 3.05
CA ILE A 82 9.60 0.47 4.07
C ILE A 82 10.73 -0.32 3.40
N PRO A 83 11.94 -0.40 4.00
CA PRO A 83 13.01 -1.24 3.49
C PRO A 83 12.56 -2.69 3.36
N LEU A 84 12.86 -3.31 2.22
CA LEU A 84 12.67 -4.74 2.05
C LEU A 84 13.58 -5.47 3.05
N ALA A 85 12.98 -6.33 3.88
CA ALA A 85 13.74 -7.18 4.77
C ALA A 85 14.26 -8.38 3.97
N GLY A 86 15.43 -8.20 3.38
CA GLY A 86 16.25 -9.31 2.88
C GLY A 86 17.19 -9.82 3.98
N SER A 87 18.09 -10.74 3.62
CA SER A 87 19.09 -11.31 4.54
C SER A 87 19.88 -10.26 5.33
N ASP A 88 20.13 -9.10 4.73
CA ASP A 88 20.88 -7.99 5.33
C ASP A 88 20.04 -7.16 6.32
N TYR A 89 18.70 -7.17 6.19
CA TYR A 89 17.79 -6.43 7.07
C TYR A 89 17.28 -7.23 8.27
N ALA A 90 17.34 -8.55 8.24
CA ALA A 90 16.89 -9.40 9.35
C ALA A 90 17.65 -9.14 10.66
N ALA A 91 18.85 -8.53 10.60
CA ALA A 91 19.66 -8.13 11.74
C ALA A 91 19.46 -6.66 12.15
N VAL A 92 18.63 -5.89 11.45
CA VAL A 92 18.41 -4.47 11.74
C VAL A 92 17.29 -4.32 12.76
N HIS A 93 17.54 -3.60 13.84
CA HIS A 93 16.50 -3.29 14.84
C HIS A 93 15.30 -2.56 14.19
N ALA A 94 14.09 -2.88 14.66
CA ALA A 94 12.83 -2.32 14.18
C ALA A 94 12.84 -0.79 14.08
N GLU A 95 13.39 -0.12 15.11
CA GLU A 95 13.51 1.34 15.16
C GLU A 95 14.31 1.90 13.97
N ARG A 96 15.41 1.24 13.60
CA ARG A 96 16.23 1.67 12.46
C ARG A 96 15.55 1.43 11.14
N ARG A 97 14.84 0.30 10.99
CA ARG A 97 14.08 -0.05 9.79
C ARG A 97 12.96 0.95 9.52
N LEU A 98 12.31 1.44 10.56
CA LEU A 98 11.18 2.37 10.48
C LEU A 98 11.57 3.84 10.74
N ALA A 99 12.88 4.16 10.85
CA ALA A 99 13.35 5.48 11.25
C ALA A 99 12.84 6.60 10.34
N HIS A 100 12.84 6.41 9.01
CA HIS A 100 12.34 7.40 8.06
C HIS A 100 10.83 7.61 8.21
N THR A 101 10.06 6.53 8.38
CA THR A 101 8.62 6.58 8.63
C THR A 101 8.31 7.33 9.93
N ALA A 102 9.03 7.02 11.02
CA ALA A 102 8.85 7.68 12.32
C ALA A 102 9.14 9.19 12.22
N GLU A 103 10.21 9.58 11.52
CA GLU A 103 10.56 10.99 11.37
C GLU A 103 9.56 11.75 10.48
N LEU A 104 9.10 11.15 9.37
CA LEU A 104 8.06 11.73 8.52
C LEU A 104 6.73 11.90 9.28
N ALA A 105 6.33 10.89 10.07
CA ALA A 105 5.14 10.95 10.90
C ALA A 105 5.25 12.04 11.98
N ARG A 106 6.39 12.12 12.66
CA ARG A 106 6.67 13.16 13.66
C ARG A 106 6.57 14.58 13.08
N ARG A 107 6.92 14.75 11.82
CA ARG A 107 6.81 16.03 11.10
C ARG A 107 5.43 16.30 10.51
N GLY A 108 4.49 15.37 10.62
CA GLY A 108 3.15 15.48 10.00
C GLY A 108 3.17 15.44 8.48
N LEU A 109 4.21 14.84 7.88
CA LEU A 109 4.38 14.74 6.44
C LEU A 109 3.65 13.55 5.82
N ILE A 110 3.28 12.54 6.63
CA ILE A 110 2.55 11.37 6.15
C ILE A 110 1.27 11.15 6.94
N GLU A 111 0.27 10.62 6.27
CA GLU A 111 -1.02 10.22 6.83
C GLU A 111 -1.19 8.69 6.80
N TRP A 112 -0.41 8.04 5.94
CA TRP A 112 -0.34 6.59 5.76
C TRP A 112 1.11 6.13 5.77
N PHE A 113 1.33 4.84 6.06
CA PHE A 113 2.63 4.18 5.89
C PHE A 113 2.45 2.68 5.71
N VAL A 114 3.49 2.00 5.20
CA VAL A 114 3.48 0.55 5.01
C VAL A 114 3.77 -0.16 6.33
N LEU A 115 2.93 -1.15 6.67
CA LEU A 115 3.15 -2.04 7.80
C LEU A 115 2.57 -3.43 7.49
N ASP A 116 3.35 -4.31 6.86
CA ASP A 116 2.83 -5.58 6.37
C ASP A 116 2.85 -6.65 7.47
N PRO A 117 1.68 -7.14 7.93
CA PRO A 117 1.58 -7.97 9.13
C PRO A 117 1.85 -9.44 8.87
N GLY A 118 3.03 -9.78 8.37
CA GLY A 118 3.44 -11.15 8.10
C GLY A 118 4.76 -11.26 7.37
N SER A 119 5.25 -12.49 7.21
CA SER A 119 6.48 -12.81 6.49
C SER A 119 6.19 -13.87 5.43
N VAL A 120 6.84 -13.76 4.27
CA VAL A 120 6.56 -14.62 3.13
C VAL A 120 7.81 -14.79 2.24
N ASN A 121 7.90 -15.93 1.54
CA ASN A 121 8.95 -16.14 0.56
C ASN A 121 8.63 -15.40 -0.74
N PHE A 122 9.50 -14.47 -1.14
CA PHE A 122 9.45 -13.85 -2.47
C PHE A 122 10.24 -14.72 -3.44
N VAL A 123 9.53 -15.64 -4.08
CA VAL A 123 10.06 -16.57 -5.08
C VAL A 123 9.26 -16.40 -6.35
N ARG A 124 9.92 -16.11 -7.47
CA ARG A 124 9.28 -16.06 -8.79
C ARG A 124 9.24 -17.46 -9.40
N PHE A 125 8.12 -17.82 -10.02
CA PHE A 125 8.00 -19.11 -10.70
C PHE A 125 9.06 -19.30 -11.80
N ALA A 126 9.42 -18.22 -12.52
CA ALA A 126 10.46 -18.24 -13.55
C ALA A 126 11.88 -18.47 -13.01
N GLU A 127 12.09 -18.35 -11.70
CA GLU A 127 13.42 -18.41 -11.05
C GLU A 127 13.63 -19.70 -10.23
N LEU A 128 12.65 -20.62 -10.21
CA LEU A 128 12.73 -21.84 -9.41
C LEU A 128 13.97 -22.72 -9.70
N GLU A 129 14.45 -22.71 -10.94
CA GLU A 129 15.63 -23.49 -11.35
C GLU A 129 16.96 -22.71 -11.20
N THR A 130 16.91 -21.38 -11.13
CA THR A 130 18.10 -20.52 -11.18
C THR A 130 18.50 -19.93 -9.83
N SER A 131 17.66 -19.98 -8.83
CA SER A 131 17.88 -19.64 -7.40
C SER A 131 18.48 -18.27 -7.05
N SER A 132 18.59 -17.32 -7.97
CA SER A 132 19.46 -16.16 -7.73
C SER A 132 18.82 -15.00 -6.96
N ASP A 133 17.49 -14.78 -7.06
CA ASP A 133 16.87 -13.55 -6.56
C ASP A 133 15.72 -13.76 -5.54
N SER A 134 15.54 -14.98 -5.06
CA SER A 134 14.55 -15.26 -4.02
C SER A 134 15.02 -14.78 -2.64
N PHE A 135 14.11 -14.21 -1.88
CA PHE A 135 14.38 -13.78 -0.50
C PHE A 135 13.16 -14.00 0.40
N VAL A 136 13.38 -14.01 1.70
CA VAL A 136 12.29 -14.00 2.68
C VAL A 136 11.97 -12.55 3.02
N TYR A 137 10.77 -12.10 2.67
CA TYR A 137 10.24 -10.82 3.15
C TYR A 137 9.82 -11.00 4.60
N GLN A 138 10.56 -10.39 5.52
CA GLN A 138 10.41 -10.62 6.95
C GLN A 138 9.84 -9.39 7.65
N ASN A 139 8.72 -9.58 8.37
CA ASN A 139 8.13 -8.60 9.24
C ASN A 139 7.85 -9.25 10.60
N PRO A 140 8.87 -9.39 11.45
CA PRO A 140 8.75 -10.03 12.74
C PRO A 140 7.91 -9.15 13.69
N LEU A 141 7.32 -9.77 14.71
CA LEU A 141 6.41 -9.09 15.64
C LEU A 141 7.00 -7.84 16.32
N PRO A 142 8.31 -7.76 16.64
CA PRO A 142 8.89 -6.51 17.14
C PRO A 142 8.77 -5.33 16.16
N ASP A 143 8.98 -5.56 14.85
CA ASP A 143 8.84 -4.55 13.81
C ASP A 143 7.39 -4.08 13.69
N LEU A 144 6.44 -5.03 13.71
CA LEU A 144 5.02 -4.72 13.70
C LEU A 144 4.60 -3.88 14.90
N ARG A 145 5.07 -4.23 16.11
CA ARG A 145 4.79 -3.46 17.34
C ARG A 145 5.35 -2.06 17.27
N GLU A 146 6.54 -1.88 16.73
CA GLU A 146 7.14 -0.56 16.56
C GLU A 146 6.34 0.28 15.55
N GLY A 147 5.95 -0.30 14.40
CA GLY A 147 5.10 0.37 13.43
C GLY A 147 3.74 0.77 14.03
N LEU A 148 3.10 -0.10 14.78
CA LEU A 148 1.84 0.21 15.46
C LEU A 148 2.01 1.30 16.54
N ARG A 149 3.16 1.34 17.23
CA ARG A 149 3.50 2.43 18.17
C ARG A 149 3.61 3.77 17.44
N ILE A 150 4.25 3.80 16.26
CA ILE A 150 4.36 5.00 15.42
C ILE A 150 2.95 5.42 14.94
N ALA A 151 2.14 4.48 14.45
CA ALA A 151 0.77 4.72 14.00
C ALA A 151 -0.07 5.44 15.07
N ARG A 152 -0.07 4.91 16.27
CA ARG A 152 -0.82 5.47 17.42
C ARG A 152 -0.29 6.82 17.86
N ALA A 153 1.04 6.96 17.98
CA ALA A 153 1.67 8.18 18.48
C ALA A 153 1.44 9.39 17.57
N HIS A 154 1.30 9.16 16.27
CA HIS A 154 1.23 10.22 15.26
C HIS A 154 -0.08 10.22 14.46
N HIS A 155 -1.04 9.35 14.78
CA HIS A 155 -2.32 9.20 14.06
C HIS A 155 -2.14 8.96 12.56
N VAL A 156 -1.21 8.07 12.18
CA VAL A 156 -0.98 7.63 10.80
C VAL A 156 -1.59 6.24 10.58
N HIS A 157 -2.29 6.08 9.46
CA HIS A 157 -2.97 4.82 9.14
C HIS A 157 -2.00 3.78 8.60
N PRO A 158 -1.93 2.56 9.18
CA PRO A 158 -1.12 1.49 8.63
C PRO A 158 -1.77 0.90 7.37
N GLY A 159 -1.02 0.86 6.27
CA GLY A 159 -1.41 0.15 5.05
C GLY A 159 -0.77 -1.23 5.03
N TYR A 160 -1.60 -2.27 5.04
CA TYR A 160 -1.17 -3.67 5.04
C TYR A 160 -1.16 -4.22 3.62
N ALA A 161 0.00 -4.58 3.07
CA ALA A 161 0.04 -5.41 1.88
C ALA A 161 -0.19 -6.88 2.29
N ILE A 162 -1.29 -7.44 1.84
CA ILE A 162 -1.73 -8.79 2.20
C ILE A 162 -1.27 -9.75 1.12
N TYR A 163 -0.08 -10.30 1.31
CA TYR A 163 0.49 -11.31 0.41
C TYR A 163 -0.10 -12.69 0.65
N GLU A 164 -0.47 -13.01 1.90
CA GLU A 164 -1.04 -14.29 2.30
C GLU A 164 -2.23 -14.08 3.24
N PRO A 165 -3.22 -14.99 3.30
CA PRO A 165 -4.35 -14.88 4.22
C PRO A 165 -3.96 -14.73 5.69
N GLY A 166 -2.79 -15.27 6.08
CA GLY A 166 -2.22 -15.10 7.42
C GLY A 166 -1.95 -13.65 7.80
N PHE A 167 -1.61 -12.79 6.81
CA PHE A 167 -1.41 -11.36 7.03
C PHE A 167 -2.73 -10.68 7.44
N THR A 168 -3.84 -10.99 6.77
CA THR A 168 -5.17 -10.49 7.17
C THR A 168 -5.49 -10.86 8.62
N ARG A 169 -5.24 -12.12 9.01
CA ARG A 169 -5.52 -12.61 10.36
C ARG A 169 -4.68 -11.92 11.43
N LEU A 170 -3.36 -11.82 11.20
CA LEU A 170 -2.46 -11.18 12.15
C LEU A 170 -2.73 -9.67 12.25
N GLY A 171 -2.93 -8.99 11.11
CA GLY A 171 -3.23 -7.57 11.07
C GLY A 171 -4.54 -7.23 11.82
N ALA A 172 -5.59 -8.03 11.62
CA ALA A 172 -6.85 -7.86 12.35
C ALA A 172 -6.70 -8.10 13.86
N ALA A 173 -5.97 -9.15 14.27
CA ALA A 173 -5.72 -9.44 15.68
C ALA A 173 -4.92 -8.32 16.37
N LEU A 174 -3.93 -7.76 15.68
CA LEU A 174 -3.14 -6.63 16.19
C LEU A 174 -4.01 -5.36 16.33
N ALA A 175 -4.87 -5.07 15.36
CA ALA A 175 -5.79 -3.94 15.43
C ALA A 175 -6.81 -4.10 16.57
N GLN A 176 -7.38 -5.29 16.74
CA GLN A 176 -8.30 -5.59 17.85
C GLN A 176 -7.65 -5.46 19.22
N ALA A 177 -6.36 -5.80 19.34
CA ALA A 177 -5.61 -5.64 20.57
C ALA A 177 -5.28 -4.16 20.91
N MET A 178 -5.53 -3.23 19.99
CA MET A 178 -5.20 -1.81 20.12
C MET A 178 -6.38 -0.93 19.66
N PRO A 179 -7.41 -0.73 20.51
CA PRO A 179 -8.65 -0.02 20.10
C PRO A 179 -8.46 1.45 19.69
N ASP A 180 -7.34 2.06 20.05
CA ASP A 180 -6.95 3.43 19.69
C ASP A 180 -6.05 3.50 18.44
N LEU A 181 -5.82 2.37 17.76
CA LEU A 181 -5.06 2.34 16.53
C LEU A 181 -5.87 3.02 15.40
N PRO A 182 -5.28 3.94 14.63
CA PRO A 182 -5.89 4.41 13.38
C PRO A 182 -6.22 3.23 12.46
N THR A 183 -7.37 3.31 11.80
CA THR A 183 -7.91 2.22 10.97
C THR A 183 -6.88 1.70 9.96
N PRO A 184 -6.54 0.41 9.97
CA PRO A 184 -5.68 -0.19 8.96
C PRO A 184 -6.40 -0.33 7.61
N ILE A 185 -5.66 -0.21 6.51
CA ILE A 185 -6.15 -0.44 5.15
C ILE A 185 -5.57 -1.76 4.62
N TYR A 186 -6.43 -2.67 4.13
CA TYR A 186 -6.03 -4.00 3.65
C TYR A 186 -5.88 -3.98 2.13
N ARG A 187 -4.65 -4.09 1.62
CA ARG A 187 -4.38 -4.22 0.18
C ARG A 187 -4.16 -5.68 -0.16
N PHE A 188 -5.12 -6.30 -0.81
CA PHE A 188 -4.99 -7.69 -1.28
C PHE A 188 -4.07 -7.73 -2.49
N MET A 189 -2.88 -8.30 -2.28
CA MET A 189 -1.85 -8.42 -3.31
C MET A 189 -2.09 -9.68 -4.14
N PHE A 190 -2.22 -9.50 -5.44
CA PHE A 190 -2.35 -10.60 -6.40
C PHE A 190 -1.10 -10.71 -7.26
N SER A 191 -0.76 -11.93 -7.68
CA SER A 191 0.33 -12.16 -8.61
C SER A 191 0.17 -13.48 -9.37
N ASP A 192 0.54 -13.47 -10.64
CA ASP A 192 0.80 -14.68 -11.43
C ASP A 192 2.30 -14.98 -11.51
N GLU A 193 3.14 -14.07 -11.04
CA GLU A 193 4.59 -14.11 -11.15
C GLU A 193 5.24 -14.74 -9.92
N PHE A 194 4.71 -14.43 -8.73
CA PHE A 194 5.25 -14.90 -7.45
C PHE A 194 4.48 -16.09 -6.88
N ALA A 195 5.17 -16.91 -6.10
CA ALA A 195 4.61 -18.12 -5.50
C ALA A 195 3.70 -17.89 -4.29
N TRP A 196 3.61 -16.64 -3.78
CA TRP A 196 2.74 -16.29 -2.67
C TRP A 196 1.33 -15.90 -3.15
N GLY A 197 0.36 -15.98 -2.23
CA GLY A 197 -0.99 -15.47 -2.41
C GLY A 197 -1.79 -16.13 -3.53
N PHE A 198 -2.46 -15.31 -4.31
CA PHE A 198 -3.38 -15.77 -5.33
C PHE A 198 -3.17 -15.04 -6.67
N PRO A 199 -3.46 -15.71 -7.81
CA PRO A 199 -3.58 -15.04 -9.09
C PRO A 199 -4.81 -14.10 -9.13
N PRO A 200 -4.83 -13.05 -10.00
CA PRO A 200 -5.86 -12.02 -10.02
C PRO A 200 -7.19 -12.50 -10.62
N ARG A 201 -7.91 -13.35 -9.90
CA ARG A 201 -9.20 -13.90 -10.28
C ARG A 201 -10.27 -13.55 -9.26
N THR A 202 -11.47 -13.26 -9.72
CA THR A 202 -12.61 -12.88 -8.87
C THR A 202 -12.88 -13.91 -7.75
N GLY A 203 -12.76 -15.21 -8.03
CA GLY A 203 -12.96 -16.25 -7.00
C GLY A 203 -11.98 -16.12 -5.82
N TYR A 204 -10.74 -15.72 -6.08
CA TYR A 204 -9.77 -15.52 -4.99
C TYR A 204 -9.97 -14.18 -4.26
N LEU A 205 -10.51 -13.16 -4.93
CA LEU A 205 -10.98 -11.97 -4.24
C LEU A 205 -12.09 -12.31 -3.24
N GLU A 206 -13.04 -13.18 -3.61
CA GLU A 206 -14.09 -13.64 -2.68
C GLU A 206 -13.53 -14.33 -1.44
N VAL A 207 -12.46 -15.14 -1.58
CA VAL A 207 -11.79 -15.78 -0.44
C VAL A 207 -11.20 -14.76 0.52
N HIS A 208 -10.52 -13.72 -0.01
CA HIS A 208 -10.03 -12.62 0.82
C HIS A 208 -11.16 -11.88 1.53
N LEU A 209 -12.27 -11.62 0.84
CA LEU A 209 -13.41 -10.89 1.38
C LEU A 209 -14.16 -11.69 2.44
N GLU A 210 -14.34 -13.00 2.24
CA GLU A 210 -14.93 -13.90 3.24
C GLU A 210 -14.11 -13.86 4.54
N LEU A 211 -12.77 -14.00 4.42
CA LEU A 211 -11.90 -13.93 5.58
C LEU A 211 -11.98 -12.54 6.26
N LEU A 212 -11.80 -11.46 5.50
CA LEU A 212 -11.81 -10.10 6.07
C LEU A 212 -13.14 -9.79 6.75
N SER A 213 -14.27 -10.11 6.12
CA SER A 213 -15.60 -9.85 6.66
C SER A 213 -15.87 -10.59 7.97
N SER A 214 -15.26 -11.75 8.16
CA SER A 214 -15.41 -12.55 9.39
C SER A 214 -14.64 -11.99 10.59
N ILE A 215 -13.56 -11.21 10.36
CA ILE A 215 -12.67 -10.76 11.43
C ILE A 215 -12.51 -9.23 11.52
N ALA A 216 -12.73 -8.51 10.44
CA ALA A 216 -12.69 -7.05 10.38
C ALA A 216 -13.69 -6.50 9.34
N PRO A 217 -15.02 -6.63 9.58
CA PRO A 217 -16.08 -6.43 8.58
C PRO A 217 -16.16 -5.01 8.03
N ASN A 218 -15.69 -4.01 8.77
CA ASN A 218 -15.75 -2.60 8.37
C ASN A 218 -14.39 -2.03 7.91
N ALA A 219 -13.38 -2.88 7.83
CA ALA A 219 -12.05 -2.43 7.40
C ALA A 219 -12.05 -2.05 5.91
N PRO A 220 -11.48 -0.90 5.55
CA PRO A 220 -11.30 -0.54 4.14
C PRO A 220 -10.29 -1.48 3.49
N TRP A 221 -10.57 -1.85 2.25
CA TRP A 221 -9.71 -2.75 1.49
C TRP A 221 -9.61 -2.34 0.03
N MET A 222 -8.52 -2.75 -0.63
CA MET A 222 -8.31 -2.53 -2.04
C MET A 222 -7.67 -3.74 -2.72
N VAL A 223 -7.86 -3.84 -4.03
CA VAL A 223 -7.12 -4.76 -4.88
C VAL A 223 -5.82 -4.10 -5.33
N ALA A 224 -4.75 -4.87 -5.35
CA ALA A 224 -3.43 -4.48 -5.80
C ALA A 224 -2.73 -5.67 -6.47
N GLY A 225 -1.66 -5.43 -7.18
CA GLY A 225 -0.90 -6.49 -7.84
C GLY A 225 0.60 -6.41 -7.57
N LEU A 226 1.32 -7.40 -8.05
CA LEU A 226 2.77 -7.34 -8.19
C LEU A 226 3.21 -8.18 -9.38
N GLY A 227 3.78 -7.50 -10.39
CA GLY A 227 4.17 -8.13 -11.66
C GLY A 227 2.97 -8.62 -12.49
N VAL A 228 1.77 -8.06 -12.29
CA VAL A 228 0.54 -8.56 -12.91
C VAL A 228 -0.44 -7.43 -13.25
N ASP A 229 -1.27 -7.66 -14.26
CA ASP A 229 -2.40 -6.76 -14.58
C ASP A 229 -3.61 -7.08 -13.69
N ILE A 230 -3.97 -6.14 -12.81
CA ILE A 230 -5.14 -6.28 -11.91
C ILE A 230 -6.41 -5.64 -12.46
N THR A 231 -6.39 -5.07 -13.66
CA THR A 231 -7.58 -4.41 -14.25
C THR A 231 -8.82 -5.31 -14.30
N PRO A 232 -8.71 -6.65 -14.48
CA PRO A 232 -9.86 -7.55 -14.40
C PRO A 232 -10.58 -7.56 -13.04
N LEU A 233 -9.87 -7.18 -11.96
CA LEU A 233 -10.43 -7.14 -10.61
C LEU A 233 -11.07 -5.79 -10.25
N ILE A 234 -10.87 -4.72 -11.03
CA ILE A 234 -11.38 -3.38 -10.70
C ILE A 234 -12.91 -3.38 -10.62
N ARG A 235 -13.62 -3.85 -11.64
CA ARG A 235 -15.09 -3.91 -11.62
C ARG A 235 -15.63 -4.80 -10.50
N PRO A 236 -15.13 -6.02 -10.27
CA PRO A 236 -15.49 -6.83 -9.10
C PRO A 236 -15.24 -6.12 -7.76
N ALA A 237 -14.12 -5.41 -7.60
CA ALA A 237 -13.80 -4.67 -6.38
C ALA A 237 -14.79 -3.53 -6.14
N VAL A 238 -15.05 -2.68 -7.16
CA VAL A 238 -16.01 -1.57 -7.08
C VAL A 238 -17.41 -2.07 -6.71
N ALA A 239 -17.88 -3.15 -7.34
CA ALA A 239 -19.19 -3.74 -7.05
C ALA A 239 -19.34 -4.19 -5.58
N ARG A 240 -18.23 -4.59 -4.94
CA ARG A 240 -18.19 -5.07 -3.55
C ARG A 240 -17.80 -3.99 -2.53
N GLY A 241 -17.56 -2.77 -2.99
CA GLY A 241 -17.22 -1.65 -2.11
C GLY A 241 -15.74 -1.51 -1.78
N GLY A 242 -14.90 -2.19 -2.52
CA GLY A 242 -13.45 -2.06 -2.41
C GLY A 242 -12.89 -0.90 -3.21
N HIS A 243 -11.60 -0.72 -3.04
CA HIS A 243 -10.79 0.32 -3.64
C HIS A 243 -9.72 -0.28 -4.56
N VAL A 244 -8.92 0.53 -5.22
CA VAL A 244 -8.03 0.09 -6.30
C VAL A 244 -6.65 0.71 -6.14
N ARG A 245 -5.61 -0.11 -6.31
CA ARG A 245 -4.22 0.35 -6.48
C ARG A 245 -3.70 -0.14 -7.83
N VAL A 246 -3.07 0.75 -8.58
CA VAL A 246 -2.41 0.50 -9.87
C VAL A 246 -1.09 1.26 -9.96
N GLY A 247 -0.29 1.00 -10.96
CA GLY A 247 0.94 1.73 -11.25
C GLY A 247 2.09 0.81 -11.63
N LEU A 248 3.24 1.40 -11.95
CA LEU A 248 4.40 0.67 -12.47
C LEU A 248 5.08 -0.23 -11.45
N GLU A 249 4.90 0.01 -10.16
CA GLU A 249 5.35 -0.90 -9.11
C GLU A 249 4.67 -2.26 -9.22
N ASP A 250 3.36 -2.26 -9.52
CA ASP A 250 2.49 -3.42 -9.48
C ASP A 250 2.32 -4.08 -10.86
N ALA A 251 2.49 -3.31 -11.93
CA ALA A 251 2.21 -3.69 -13.31
C ALA A 251 3.09 -4.85 -13.81
N PRO A 252 2.65 -5.54 -14.88
CA PRO A 252 3.49 -6.53 -15.55
C PRO A 252 4.86 -5.95 -15.91
N TRP A 253 5.90 -6.75 -15.70
CA TRP A 253 7.28 -6.33 -15.97
C TRP A 253 7.45 -5.87 -17.41
N ARG A 254 8.21 -4.78 -17.58
CA ARG A 254 8.51 -4.18 -18.88
C ARG A 254 7.25 -3.76 -19.66
N THR A 255 6.18 -3.43 -18.96
CA THR A 255 5.01 -2.83 -19.62
C THR A 255 5.42 -1.56 -20.38
N PRO A 256 4.87 -1.33 -21.57
CA PRO A 256 5.08 -0.08 -22.30
C PRO A 256 4.23 1.09 -21.75
N LEU A 257 3.29 0.79 -20.84
CA LEU A 257 2.38 1.78 -20.26
C LEU A 257 3.10 2.57 -19.16
N THR A 258 2.68 3.83 -18.97
CA THR A 258 3.15 4.72 -17.91
C THR A 258 2.24 4.66 -16.68
N ASN A 259 2.66 5.25 -15.55
CA ASN A 259 1.78 5.44 -14.39
C ASN A 259 0.49 6.17 -14.76
N LEU A 260 0.57 7.22 -15.59
CA LEU A 260 -0.58 7.96 -16.08
C LEU A 260 -1.57 7.04 -16.80
N ASN A 261 -1.09 6.18 -17.71
CA ASN A 261 -1.96 5.26 -18.46
C ASN A 261 -2.68 4.27 -17.51
N TRP A 262 -1.98 3.73 -16.51
CA TRP A 262 -2.60 2.83 -15.51
C TRP A 262 -3.67 3.53 -14.69
N VAL A 263 -3.42 4.79 -14.27
CA VAL A 263 -4.41 5.57 -13.51
C VAL A 263 -5.61 5.92 -14.37
N GLU A 264 -5.42 6.41 -15.61
CA GLU A 264 -6.51 6.74 -16.53
C GLU A 264 -7.40 5.53 -16.83
N GLU A 265 -6.79 4.36 -17.06
CA GLU A 265 -7.52 3.11 -17.28
C GLU A 265 -8.30 2.68 -16.02
N ALA A 266 -7.69 2.78 -14.84
CA ALA A 266 -8.38 2.48 -13.59
C ALA A 266 -9.58 3.43 -13.36
N VAL A 267 -9.43 4.73 -13.60
CA VAL A 267 -10.52 5.73 -13.52
C VAL A 267 -11.66 5.36 -14.47
N ARG A 268 -11.34 5.01 -15.72
CA ARG A 268 -12.32 4.58 -16.72
C ARG A 268 -13.11 3.37 -16.23
N LEU A 269 -12.42 2.33 -15.74
CA LEU A 269 -13.03 1.08 -15.26
C LEU A 269 -13.86 1.29 -13.99
N VAL A 270 -13.41 2.16 -13.07
CA VAL A 270 -14.16 2.56 -11.87
C VAL A 270 -15.48 3.21 -12.25
N ARG A 271 -15.47 4.15 -13.21
CA ARG A 271 -16.67 4.85 -13.69
C ARG A 271 -17.63 3.89 -14.40
N GLU A 272 -17.12 3.03 -15.25
CA GLU A 272 -17.92 1.99 -15.92
C GLU A 272 -18.59 1.01 -14.94
N ALA A 273 -17.97 0.78 -13.79
CA ALA A 273 -18.54 -0.02 -12.73
C ALA A 273 -19.53 0.75 -11.83
N GLY A 274 -19.86 2.00 -12.15
CA GLY A 274 -20.78 2.85 -11.40
C GLY A 274 -20.18 3.53 -10.15
N GLY A 275 -18.86 3.50 -10.01
CA GLY A 275 -18.11 4.25 -9.01
C GLY A 275 -17.67 5.63 -9.51
N GLU A 276 -17.06 6.41 -8.63
CA GLU A 276 -16.37 7.65 -8.95
C GLU A 276 -15.08 7.74 -8.14
N PRO A 277 -13.93 8.11 -8.71
CA PRO A 277 -12.72 8.33 -7.93
C PRO A 277 -12.96 9.31 -6.78
N ALA A 278 -12.47 8.95 -5.60
CA ALA A 278 -12.52 9.81 -4.44
C ALA A 278 -11.39 10.85 -4.50
N SER A 279 -11.65 12.06 -4.02
CA SER A 279 -10.58 13.01 -3.68
C SER A 279 -9.87 12.59 -2.40
N ALA A 280 -8.66 13.11 -2.15
CA ALA A 280 -7.94 12.87 -0.90
C ALA A 280 -8.74 13.36 0.32
N ALA A 281 -9.46 14.47 0.19
CA ALA A 281 -10.35 14.94 1.25
C ALA A 281 -11.48 13.95 1.58
N GLU A 282 -12.06 13.30 0.56
CA GLU A 282 -13.08 12.26 0.76
C GLU A 282 -12.50 10.98 1.38
N VAL A 283 -11.25 10.62 1.03
CA VAL A 283 -10.54 9.50 1.67
C VAL A 283 -10.33 9.78 3.16
N ARG A 284 -9.81 10.97 3.50
CA ARG A 284 -9.61 11.39 4.90
C ARG A 284 -10.91 11.41 5.68
N ALA A 285 -11.98 11.96 5.10
CA ALA A 285 -13.30 11.98 5.73
C ALA A 285 -13.85 10.57 6.00
N SER A 286 -13.66 9.65 5.07
CA SER A 286 -14.07 8.24 5.22
C SER A 286 -13.31 7.56 6.36
N LEU A 287 -11.98 7.69 6.41
CA LEU A 287 -11.16 7.11 7.48
C LEU A 287 -11.51 7.69 8.85
N ASN A 288 -11.69 9.00 8.95
CA ASN A 288 -12.12 9.64 10.19
C ASN A 288 -13.48 9.13 10.67
N ALA A 289 -14.42 8.89 9.76
CA ALA A 289 -15.73 8.34 10.11
C ALA A 289 -15.63 6.91 10.66
N ILE A 290 -14.76 6.07 10.08
CA ILE A 290 -14.49 4.71 10.55
C ILE A 290 -13.85 4.74 11.94
N ASP A 291 -12.83 5.58 12.14
CA ASP A 291 -12.14 5.72 13.44
C ASP A 291 -13.10 6.18 14.55
N LEU A 292 -13.98 7.13 14.24
CA LEU A 292 -15.00 7.59 15.20
C LEU A 292 -16.00 6.49 15.54
N ALA A 293 -16.42 5.69 14.57
CA ALA A 293 -17.31 4.56 14.80
C ALA A 293 -16.67 3.50 15.71
N HIS A 294 -15.38 3.19 15.50
CA HIS A 294 -14.64 2.25 16.36
C HIS A 294 -14.54 2.73 17.80
N ARG A 295 -14.28 4.03 18.03
CA ARG A 295 -14.21 4.63 19.38
C ARG A 295 -15.57 4.70 20.06
N GLY A 296 -16.65 4.91 19.31
CA GLY A 296 -18.05 4.98 19.81
C GLY A 296 -18.59 3.63 20.30
N VAL A 297 -18.20 2.53 19.70
CA VAL A 297 -18.58 1.17 20.14
C VAL A 297 -17.87 0.75 21.43
N GLY A 298 -16.72 1.33 21.74
CA GLY A 298 -15.96 1.05 22.99
C GLY A 298 -16.53 1.66 24.28
N LEU A 299 -17.60 2.46 24.21
CA LEU A 299 -18.18 3.18 25.36
C LEU A 299 -19.47 2.55 25.92
N SER A 300 -19.80 1.29 25.61
CA SER A 300 -20.84 0.58 26.39
C SER A 300 -20.24 0.13 27.73
N PRO A 301 -20.67 0.70 28.88
CA PRO A 301 -20.29 0.16 30.16
C PRO A 301 -20.93 -1.22 30.27
N GLN A 302 -20.14 -2.26 30.39
CA GLN A 302 -20.63 -3.49 31.00
C GLN A 302 -21.06 -3.15 32.42
N LEU A 303 -22.34 -3.01 32.59
CA LEU A 303 -23.00 -2.97 33.90
C LEU A 303 -22.82 -4.33 34.56
N CYS A 304 -22.15 -4.33 35.68
CA CYS A 304 -22.12 -5.27 36.80
C CYS A 304 -22.40 -6.75 36.54
#